data_51fe2fdf64a1ca04acf1c0c2ec49a70c
#
_entry.id   51fe2fdf64a1ca04acf1c0c2ec49a70c
#
_cell.length_a   1.000
_cell.length_b   1.000
_cell.length_c   1.000
_cell.angle_alpha   90.00
_cell.angle_beta   90.00
_cell.angle_gamma   90.00
#
_symmetry.space_group_name_H-M   'P 1'
#
loop_
_entity.id
_entity.type
_entity.pdbx_description
1 polymer ?
#
loop_
_entity_poly.entity_id
_entity_poly.type
_entity_poly.pdbx_seq_one_letter_code
_entity_poly.pdbx_strand_id
1 'polypeptide(L)'
;MDLTIKESHGASAVISTHGAELRGFSSGGYDYLWNGDPAYWAGVSPFLFPFPSNLRNGTTYFGGKPYCMDAHGFARNYEWTVEKAEGNTAVLTFSQNEETLQLYPF
;
A
#
# COMPACT_ATOMS: atom_id res chain seq x y z
N MET A 1 -2.46 -12.00 0.70
CA MET A 1 -3.34 -12.59 -0.36
C MET A 1 -3.32 -11.67 -1.57
N ASP A 2 -3.29 -12.24 -2.74
CA ASP A 2 -3.33 -11.46 -3.98
C ASP A 2 -4.71 -11.53 -4.61
N LEU A 3 -5.23 -10.36 -5.01
CA LEU A 3 -6.47 -10.21 -5.76
C LEU A 3 -6.14 -9.91 -7.21
N THR A 4 -6.89 -10.51 -8.13
CA THR A 4 -6.79 -10.16 -9.55
C THR A 4 -8.10 -9.57 -10.02
N ILE A 5 -8.05 -8.37 -10.57
CA ILE A 5 -9.18 -7.72 -11.24
C ILE A 5 -8.89 -7.62 -12.74
N LYS A 6 -9.94 -7.73 -13.53
CA LYS A 6 -9.85 -7.75 -15.01
C LYS A 6 -10.94 -6.90 -15.63
N GLU A 7 -10.59 -6.20 -16.69
CA GLU A 7 -11.57 -5.54 -17.53
C GLU A 7 -11.82 -6.35 -18.82
N SER A 8 -12.92 -6.05 -19.51
CA SER A 8 -13.40 -6.86 -20.64
C SER A 8 -12.50 -6.83 -21.88
N HIS A 9 -11.59 -5.87 -21.99
CA HIS A 9 -10.69 -5.70 -23.13
C HIS A 9 -9.30 -6.30 -22.92
N GLY A 10 -9.10 -7.03 -21.81
CA GLY A 10 -7.88 -7.81 -21.55
C GLY A 10 -6.87 -7.16 -20.59
N ALA A 11 -7.15 -5.99 -20.04
CA ALA A 11 -6.32 -5.45 -18.99
C ALA A 11 -6.58 -6.17 -17.67
N SER A 12 -5.52 -6.39 -16.88
CA SER A 12 -5.63 -7.00 -15.56
C SER A 12 -4.67 -6.34 -14.57
N ALA A 13 -5.08 -6.33 -13.30
CA ALA A 13 -4.25 -5.84 -12.21
C ALA A 13 -4.21 -6.86 -11.09
N VAL A 14 -3.06 -6.98 -10.44
CA VAL A 14 -2.85 -7.81 -9.25
C VAL A 14 -2.58 -6.91 -8.06
N ILE A 15 -3.36 -7.06 -7.00
CA ILE A 15 -3.28 -6.26 -5.80
C ILE A 15 -3.03 -7.18 -4.61
N SER A 16 -1.96 -6.94 -3.85
CA SER A 16 -1.73 -7.62 -2.58
C SER A 16 -2.58 -6.98 -1.49
N THR A 17 -3.23 -7.78 -0.65
CA THR A 17 -3.93 -7.27 0.53
C THR A 17 -2.96 -6.71 1.57
N HIS A 18 -1.72 -7.18 1.56
CA HIS A 18 -0.67 -6.59 2.39
C HIS A 18 -0.27 -5.22 1.81
N GLY A 19 -0.59 -4.16 2.54
CA GLY A 19 -0.34 -2.79 2.12
C GLY A 19 -1.24 -2.29 0.99
N ALA A 20 -2.23 -3.07 0.54
CA ALA A 20 -3.06 -2.80 -0.64
C ALA A 20 -2.21 -2.44 -1.88
N GLU A 21 -1.06 -3.07 -2.01
CA GLU A 21 -0.06 -2.73 -3.03
C GLU A 21 -0.44 -3.28 -4.40
N LEU A 22 -0.45 -2.41 -5.40
CA LEU A 22 -0.57 -2.85 -6.79
C LEU A 22 0.74 -3.55 -7.19
N ARG A 23 0.66 -4.87 -7.40
CA ARG A 23 1.83 -5.73 -7.66
C ARG A 23 2.01 -6.07 -9.13
N GLY A 24 0.98 -5.92 -9.93
CA GLY A 24 1.05 -6.20 -11.36
C GLY A 24 -0.01 -5.43 -12.12
N PHE A 25 0.32 -5.05 -13.33
CA PHE A 25 -0.61 -4.49 -14.30
C PHE A 25 -0.19 -4.90 -15.69
N SER A 26 -1.08 -5.55 -16.41
CA SER A 26 -0.81 -6.02 -17.76
C SER A 26 -1.95 -5.70 -18.73
N SER A 27 -1.61 -5.52 -19.99
CA SER A 27 -2.56 -5.34 -21.07
C SER A 27 -1.91 -5.72 -22.40
N GLY A 28 -2.65 -6.42 -23.26
CA GLY A 28 -2.13 -6.83 -24.57
C GLY A 28 -0.88 -7.70 -24.50
N GLY A 29 -0.73 -8.51 -23.45
CA GLY A 29 0.43 -9.38 -23.26
C GLY A 29 1.69 -8.66 -22.76
N TYR A 30 1.55 -7.39 -22.35
CA TYR A 30 2.66 -6.58 -21.84
C TYR A 30 2.46 -6.26 -20.36
N ASP A 31 3.52 -6.44 -19.56
CA ASP A 31 3.56 -6.08 -18.14
C ASP A 31 4.14 -4.68 -17.99
N TYR A 32 3.38 -3.80 -17.33
CA TYR A 32 3.74 -2.38 -17.22
C TYR A 32 4.49 -2.01 -15.95
N LEU A 33 4.42 -2.86 -14.91
CA LEU A 33 5.05 -2.57 -13.63
C LEU A 33 6.36 -3.30 -13.45
N TRP A 34 7.22 -2.76 -12.62
CA TRP A 34 8.38 -3.44 -12.07
C TRP A 34 7.95 -4.78 -11.44
N ASN A 35 8.76 -5.82 -11.60
CA ASN A 35 8.40 -7.18 -11.18
C ASN A 35 8.64 -7.49 -9.70
N GLY A 36 9.21 -6.56 -8.94
CA GLY A 36 9.48 -6.77 -7.52
C GLY A 36 10.65 -7.71 -7.24
N ASP A 37 11.63 -7.80 -8.15
CA ASP A 37 12.79 -8.67 -8.00
C ASP A 37 13.59 -8.28 -6.74
N PRO A 38 13.64 -9.16 -5.70
CA PRO A 38 14.30 -8.85 -4.44
C PRO A 38 15.81 -8.66 -4.55
N ALA A 39 16.43 -9.06 -5.67
CA ALA A 39 17.85 -8.79 -5.91
C ALA A 39 18.11 -7.28 -6.05
N TYR A 40 17.09 -6.50 -6.39
CA TYR A 40 17.17 -5.04 -6.55
C TYR A 40 16.24 -4.32 -5.58
N TRP A 41 14.94 -4.56 -5.70
CA TRP A 41 13.92 -3.96 -4.83
C TRP A 41 12.64 -4.78 -4.88
N ALA A 42 12.24 -5.34 -3.73
CA ALA A 42 11.07 -6.21 -3.64
C ALA A 42 9.73 -5.45 -3.69
N GLY A 43 9.72 -4.14 -3.46
CA GLY A 43 8.53 -3.32 -3.60
C GLY A 43 8.16 -3.09 -5.06
N VAL A 44 6.91 -2.73 -5.31
CA VAL A 44 6.41 -2.37 -6.65
C VAL A 44 5.77 -1.00 -6.64
N SER A 45 4.69 -0.83 -5.88
CA SER A 45 4.00 0.45 -5.77
C SER A 45 3.36 0.61 -4.38
N PRO A 46 4.17 0.66 -3.31
CA PRO A 46 3.64 0.73 -1.94
C PRO A 46 2.89 2.04 -1.68
N PHE A 47 1.87 1.98 -0.84
CA PHE A 47 1.21 3.18 -0.32
C PHE A 47 2.10 3.91 0.67
N LEU A 48 2.21 5.21 0.49
CA LEU A 48 3.01 6.11 1.33
C LEU A 48 2.06 6.90 2.23
N PHE A 49 1.72 6.33 3.38
CA PHE A 49 0.80 6.95 4.32
C PHE A 49 1.27 6.73 5.78
N PRO A 50 1.19 7.77 6.65
CA PRO A 50 0.53 9.06 6.44
C PRO A 50 1.37 10.13 5.71
N PHE A 51 2.60 9.83 5.30
CA PHE A 51 3.45 10.79 4.58
C PHE A 51 4.41 10.08 3.62
N PRO A 52 4.85 10.74 2.56
CA PRO A 52 5.95 10.25 1.71
C PRO A 52 7.30 10.65 2.28
N SER A 53 8.38 9.92 1.91
CA SER A 53 9.77 10.23 2.28
C SER A 53 10.03 10.10 3.79
N ASN A 54 10.91 10.92 4.35
CA ASN A 54 11.34 10.87 5.75
C ASN A 54 10.87 12.09 6.52
N LEU A 55 10.47 11.89 7.77
CA LEU A 55 10.29 12.99 8.71
C LEU A 55 11.66 13.53 9.14
N ARG A 56 11.72 14.82 9.42
CA ARG A 56 12.92 15.44 9.98
C ARG A 56 13.24 14.80 11.32
N ASN A 57 14.44 14.22 11.45
CA ASN A 57 14.87 13.45 12.63
C ASN A 57 13.93 12.27 12.97
N GLY A 58 13.18 11.76 11.97
CA GLY A 58 12.25 10.64 12.16
C GLY A 58 11.04 10.95 13.04
N THR A 59 10.78 12.23 13.34
CA THR A 59 9.81 12.63 14.35
C THR A 59 8.90 13.74 13.85
N THR A 60 7.61 13.66 14.22
CA THR A 60 6.65 14.77 14.07
C THR A 60 5.94 15.00 15.40
N TYR A 61 5.20 16.09 15.51
CA TYR A 61 4.52 16.50 16.75
C TYR A 61 3.05 16.79 16.50
N PHE A 62 2.19 16.25 17.39
CA PHE A 62 0.76 16.55 17.43
C PHE A 62 0.37 16.94 18.85
N GLY A 63 -0.19 18.12 19.03
CA GLY A 63 -0.56 18.60 20.36
C GLY A 63 0.67 18.70 21.31
N GLY A 64 1.84 18.99 20.79
CA GLY A 64 3.08 19.07 21.56
C GLY A 64 3.71 17.72 21.91
N LYS A 65 3.09 16.59 21.54
CA LYS A 65 3.61 15.24 21.79
C LYS A 65 4.38 14.72 20.58
N PRO A 66 5.58 14.13 20.76
CA PRO A 66 6.36 13.56 19.66
C PRO A 66 5.81 12.21 19.21
N TYR A 67 5.87 11.97 17.90
CA TYR A 67 5.56 10.71 17.26
C TYR A 67 6.67 10.35 16.28
N CYS A 68 7.17 9.12 16.36
CA CYS A 68 8.25 8.63 15.51
C CYS A 68 7.69 7.65 14.48
N MET A 69 8.03 7.85 13.22
CA MET A 69 7.63 6.96 12.13
C MET A 69 8.78 6.78 11.16
N ASP A 70 8.87 5.59 10.58
CA ASP A 70 9.84 5.27 9.54
C ASP A 70 9.48 5.97 8.23
N ALA A 71 10.42 5.94 7.29
CA ALA A 71 10.21 6.44 5.93
C ALA A 71 8.91 5.91 5.33
N HIS A 72 8.12 6.79 4.75
CA HIS A 72 6.84 6.50 4.10
C HIS A 72 5.71 6.04 5.04
N GLY A 73 5.87 6.19 6.35
CA GLY A 73 4.84 5.81 7.31
C GLY A 73 4.66 4.31 7.45
N PHE A 74 3.43 3.85 7.64
CA PHE A 74 3.16 2.48 8.08
C PHE A 74 2.09 1.72 7.27
N ALA A 75 1.28 2.39 6.47
CA ALA A 75 0.12 1.73 5.83
C ALA A 75 0.51 0.52 4.98
N ARG A 76 1.67 0.54 4.36
CA ARG A 76 2.21 -0.55 3.55
C ARG A 76 2.58 -1.80 4.34
N ASN A 77 2.64 -1.71 5.66
CA ASN A 77 3.08 -2.80 6.54
C ASN A 77 1.92 -3.60 7.14
N TYR A 78 0.68 -3.25 6.83
CA TYR A 78 -0.51 -3.87 7.41
C TYR A 78 -1.33 -4.60 6.37
N GLU A 79 -2.12 -5.60 6.84
CA GLU A 79 -3.15 -6.22 6.02
C GLU A 79 -4.35 -5.29 5.91
N TRP A 80 -4.86 -5.11 4.71
CA TRP A 80 -6.05 -4.32 4.43
C TRP A 80 -7.24 -5.23 4.22
N THR A 81 -8.41 -4.76 4.60
CA THR A 81 -9.66 -5.48 4.42
C THR A 81 -10.18 -5.30 3.00
N VAL A 82 -10.57 -6.42 2.37
CA VAL A 82 -11.22 -6.39 1.06
C VAL A 82 -12.70 -6.15 1.26
N GLU A 83 -13.18 -4.96 0.93
CA GLU A 83 -14.61 -4.62 0.98
C GLU A 83 -15.34 -5.11 -0.27
N LYS A 84 -14.65 -5.07 -1.41
CA LYS A 84 -15.21 -5.46 -2.70
C LYS A 84 -14.08 -5.93 -3.61
N ALA A 85 -14.31 -7.01 -4.34
CA ALA A 85 -13.42 -7.47 -5.42
C ALA A 85 -14.29 -8.19 -6.45
N GLU A 86 -14.73 -7.47 -7.48
CA GLU A 86 -15.54 -8.03 -8.54
C GLU A 86 -15.31 -7.31 -9.86
N GLY A 87 -15.27 -8.07 -10.94
CA GLY A 87 -15.05 -7.55 -12.29
C GLY A 87 -13.73 -6.79 -12.39
N ASN A 88 -13.83 -5.51 -12.70
CA ASN A 88 -12.69 -4.61 -12.86
C ASN A 88 -12.48 -3.68 -11.66
N THR A 89 -13.09 -4.00 -10.51
CA THR A 89 -13.09 -3.12 -9.35
C THR A 89 -12.68 -3.86 -8.10
N ALA A 90 -11.78 -3.27 -7.32
CA ALA A 90 -11.47 -3.70 -5.97
C ALA A 90 -11.50 -2.48 -5.04
N VAL A 91 -12.06 -2.67 -3.84
CA VAL A 91 -12.06 -1.67 -2.78
C VAL A 91 -11.44 -2.31 -1.54
N LEU A 92 -10.36 -1.74 -1.08
CA LEU A 92 -9.68 -2.18 0.13
C LEU A 92 -9.67 -1.04 1.14
N THR A 93 -9.84 -1.38 2.41
CA THR A 93 -9.87 -0.42 3.50
C THR A 93 -8.86 -0.77 4.58
N PHE A 94 -8.37 0.26 5.23
CA PHE A 94 -7.51 0.15 6.39
C PHE A 94 -7.92 1.21 7.41
N SER A 95 -8.13 0.79 8.66
CA SER A 95 -8.53 1.70 9.75
C SER A 95 -7.48 1.66 10.86
N GLN A 96 -7.49 2.69 11.70
CA GLN A 96 -6.60 2.76 12.85
C GLN A 96 -6.76 1.54 13.76
N ASN A 97 -5.67 1.20 14.43
CA ASN A 97 -5.63 0.20 15.48
C ASN A 97 -4.78 0.73 16.65
N GLU A 98 -4.65 -0.06 17.73
CA GLU A 98 -3.87 0.36 18.91
C GLU A 98 -2.43 0.74 18.56
N GLU A 99 -1.81 -0.04 17.67
CA GLU A 99 -0.42 0.19 17.24
C GLU A 99 -0.29 1.45 16.39
N THR A 100 -1.16 1.65 15.39
CA THR A 100 -1.10 2.84 14.55
C THR A 100 -1.40 4.11 15.30
N LEU A 101 -2.28 4.08 16.32
CA LEU A 101 -2.60 5.24 17.15
C LEU A 101 -1.41 5.70 17.98
N GLN A 102 -0.46 4.81 18.29
CA GLN A 102 0.78 5.19 18.96
C GLN A 102 1.77 5.88 18.01
N LEU A 103 1.67 5.59 16.71
CA LEU A 103 2.52 6.19 15.67
C LEU A 103 1.91 7.47 15.11
N TYR A 104 0.59 7.52 15.00
CA TYR A 104 -0.19 8.57 14.35
C TYR A 104 -1.57 8.63 15.02
N PRO A 105 -1.92 9.70 15.76
CA PRO A 105 -3.05 9.69 16.70
C PRO A 105 -4.42 9.96 16.05
N PHE A 106 -4.62 9.53 14.82
CA PHE A 106 -5.86 9.76 14.07
C PHE A 106 -6.43 8.48 13.46
#